data_b905a4d9fa33efa5259669ee0ea98d00
#
_entry.id   b905a4d9fa33efa5259669ee0ea98d00
#
_cell.length_a   1.000
_cell.length_b   1.000
_cell.length_c   1.000
_cell.angle_alpha   90.00
_cell.angle_beta   90.00
_cell.angle_gamma   90.00
#
_symmetry.space_group_name_H-M   'P 1'
#
loop_
_entity.id
_entity.type
_entity.pdbx_description
1 polymer ?
#
loop_
_entity_poly.entity_id
_entity_poly.type
_entity_poly.pdbx_seq_one_letter_code
_entity_poly.pdbx_strand_id
1 'polypeptide(L)'
;MNVAIFLPGWIGDAVMATPAIRALKLHFPSGKFVCVSKSYVAPILAGNPWFDSMILTGGKKDLSLLEAASKLKKEKIDVAVLFPNSFRAGLLAWMGGCKRSIGFNRYFRKWLLSDSLESPQNAKGEFIPSPAIDSYNQLAMVAGAPNPGYEMQLFTSTVEEEMAEQVWRFAAFKDKPEVICLNPGAAFGASKLWPAEHFASLARELIRLRGAGILVMCGPKESELALRITSLIGHPSARCLAEPGMPDLSLGLSKACIKKCQLLVTTDSGPRHFAAAFNKPVVSLFGPTHIEWTDTYHKKEINLQKKLPCGPCQKRVCPLEHQCMKELMPLDVLSVGVSLLDQQLETARFLRSVG
;
A
#
# COMPACT_ATOMS: atom_id res chain seq x y z
N MET A 1 -9.01 -17.38 22.59
CA MET A 1 -7.60 -16.98 22.49
C MET A 1 -7.54 -15.52 22.04
N ASN A 2 -6.70 -14.70 22.71
CA ASN A 2 -6.57 -13.28 22.36
C ASN A 2 -5.29 -13.10 21.53
N VAL A 3 -5.42 -12.45 20.37
CA VAL A 3 -4.34 -12.28 19.41
C VAL A 3 -4.02 -10.80 19.26
N ALA A 4 -2.75 -10.41 19.40
CA ALA A 4 -2.29 -9.07 19.08
C ALA A 4 -1.53 -9.07 17.76
N ILE A 5 -1.93 -8.19 16.85
CA ILE A 5 -1.26 -7.97 15.58
C ILE A 5 -0.55 -6.62 15.63
N PHE A 6 0.77 -6.65 15.58
CA PHE A 6 1.58 -5.44 15.48
C PHE A 6 1.78 -5.11 14.00
N LEU A 7 1.17 -4.01 13.55
CA LEU A 7 1.23 -3.61 12.14
C LEU A 7 2.57 -2.99 11.76
N PRO A 8 3.03 -3.20 10.52
CA PRO A 8 4.17 -2.49 9.97
C PRO A 8 3.99 -0.97 10.00
N GLY A 9 5.11 -0.25 9.98
CA GLY A 9 5.09 1.21 10.01
C GLY A 9 4.92 1.89 8.65
N TRP A 10 4.98 1.15 7.55
CA TRP A 10 4.74 1.66 6.22
C TRP A 10 3.34 1.27 5.73
N ILE A 11 2.71 2.16 4.99
CA ILE A 11 1.34 2.00 4.49
C ILE A 11 1.22 0.77 3.59
N GLY A 12 2.13 0.63 2.61
CA GLY A 12 2.15 -0.52 1.71
C GLY A 12 2.38 -1.84 2.45
N ASP A 13 3.29 -1.84 3.42
CA ASP A 13 3.58 -3.03 4.25
C ASP A 13 2.36 -3.47 5.06
N ALA A 14 1.58 -2.51 5.60
CA ALA A 14 0.36 -2.84 6.34
C ALA A 14 -0.69 -3.49 5.42
N VAL A 15 -0.75 -3.11 4.15
CA VAL A 15 -1.61 -3.77 3.15
C VAL A 15 -1.08 -5.15 2.80
N MET A 16 0.23 -5.29 2.57
CA MET A 16 0.86 -6.59 2.30
C MET A 16 0.73 -7.59 3.46
N ALA A 17 0.50 -7.11 4.68
CA ALA A 17 0.23 -7.98 5.84
C ALA A 17 -1.22 -8.52 5.90
N THR A 18 -2.14 -8.02 5.07
CA THR A 18 -3.57 -8.38 5.16
C THR A 18 -3.89 -9.85 4.86
N PRO A 19 -3.19 -10.59 3.96
CA PRO A 19 -3.41 -12.03 3.81
C PRO A 19 -3.08 -12.79 5.10
N ALA A 20 -1.96 -12.47 5.74
CA ALA A 20 -1.55 -13.05 7.01
C ALA A 20 -2.56 -12.78 8.13
N ILE A 21 -3.05 -11.53 8.23
CA ILE A 21 -4.06 -11.13 9.24
C ILE A 21 -5.37 -11.88 9.01
N ARG A 22 -5.83 -11.95 7.76
CA ARG A 22 -7.04 -12.69 7.39
C ARG A 22 -6.92 -14.17 7.76
N ALA A 23 -5.81 -14.82 7.44
CA ALA A 23 -5.58 -16.22 7.76
C ALA A 23 -5.56 -16.48 9.27
N LEU A 24 -4.95 -15.59 10.06
CA LEU A 24 -4.98 -15.64 11.52
C LEU A 24 -6.42 -15.48 12.06
N LYS A 25 -7.21 -14.52 11.54
CA LYS A 25 -8.59 -14.34 11.98
C LYS A 25 -9.47 -15.55 11.67
N LEU A 26 -9.27 -16.18 10.51
CA LEU A 26 -9.97 -17.40 10.13
C LEU A 26 -9.55 -18.61 10.98
N HIS A 27 -8.26 -18.68 11.35
CA HIS A 27 -7.73 -19.75 12.20
C HIS A 27 -8.21 -19.64 13.65
N PHE A 28 -8.40 -18.40 14.14
CA PHE A 28 -8.88 -18.11 15.50
C PHE A 28 -10.24 -17.36 15.46
N PRO A 29 -11.31 -17.96 14.96
CA PRO A 29 -12.56 -17.25 14.66
C PRO A 29 -13.22 -16.64 15.91
N SER A 30 -13.14 -17.31 17.06
CA SER A 30 -13.67 -16.81 18.35
C SER A 30 -12.64 -15.99 19.14
N GLY A 31 -11.48 -15.73 18.55
CA GLY A 31 -10.40 -14.97 19.19
C GLY A 31 -10.67 -13.48 19.17
N LYS A 32 -10.35 -12.79 20.28
CA LYS A 32 -10.28 -11.32 20.28
C LYS A 32 -9.01 -10.88 19.59
N PHE A 33 -9.14 -9.99 18.59
CA PHE A 33 -8.03 -9.44 17.84
C PHE A 33 -7.76 -8.00 18.22
N VAL A 34 -6.56 -7.72 18.68
CA VAL A 34 -6.07 -6.39 19.06
C VAL A 34 -5.07 -5.90 18.05
N CYS A 35 -5.36 -4.79 17.39
CA CYS A 35 -4.43 -4.12 16.50
C CYS A 35 -3.48 -3.21 17.28
N VAL A 36 -2.18 -3.36 17.12
CA VAL A 36 -1.16 -2.44 17.66
C VAL A 36 -0.54 -1.70 16.46
N SER A 37 -0.79 -0.41 16.34
CA SER A 37 -0.45 0.38 15.17
C SER A 37 0.00 1.79 15.51
N LYS A 38 0.62 2.46 14.54
CA LYS A 38 0.82 3.91 14.57
C LYS A 38 -0.45 4.61 14.07
N SER A 39 -0.77 5.77 14.63
CA SER A 39 -1.97 6.53 14.28
C SER A 39 -2.10 6.85 12.79
N TYR A 40 -1.00 7.12 12.09
CA TYR A 40 -1.04 7.41 10.66
C TYR A 40 -1.20 6.17 9.75
N VAL A 41 -1.00 4.95 10.29
CA VAL A 41 -1.23 3.68 9.57
C VAL A 41 -2.65 3.16 9.81
N ALA A 42 -3.18 3.36 11.00
CA ALA A 42 -4.48 2.86 11.42
C ALA A 42 -5.65 3.14 10.45
N PRO A 43 -5.74 4.33 9.79
CA PRO A 43 -6.81 4.61 8.83
C PRO A 43 -6.90 3.65 7.64
N ILE A 44 -5.80 2.91 7.32
CA ILE A 44 -5.82 1.87 6.27
C ILE A 44 -6.83 0.77 6.60
N LEU A 45 -7.01 0.48 7.89
CA LEU A 45 -7.89 -0.56 8.39
C LEU A 45 -9.34 -0.06 8.64
N ALA A 46 -9.67 1.19 8.28
CA ALA A 46 -11.05 1.66 8.39
C ALA A 46 -11.98 0.75 7.59
N GLY A 47 -13.11 0.39 8.20
CA GLY A 47 -14.07 -0.58 7.65
C GLY A 47 -13.66 -2.06 7.76
N ASN A 48 -12.47 -2.35 8.32
CA ASN A 48 -11.99 -3.73 8.47
C ASN A 48 -12.69 -4.43 9.65
N PRO A 49 -13.34 -5.60 9.43
CA PRO A 49 -14.10 -6.29 10.47
C PRO A 49 -13.24 -7.23 11.35
N TRP A 50 -11.92 -7.30 11.13
CA TRP A 50 -11.09 -8.33 11.79
C TRP A 50 -10.65 -7.95 13.21
N PHE A 51 -10.66 -6.65 13.55
CA PHE A 51 -10.14 -6.18 14.83
C PHE A 51 -11.26 -5.73 15.78
N ASP A 52 -11.17 -6.18 17.02
CA ASP A 52 -12.09 -5.83 18.08
C ASP A 52 -11.67 -4.57 18.85
N SER A 53 -10.36 -4.29 18.89
CA SER A 53 -9.80 -3.09 19.52
C SER A 53 -8.47 -2.66 18.90
N MET A 54 -8.07 -1.41 19.16
CA MET A 54 -6.85 -0.84 18.61
C MET A 54 -6.06 -0.09 19.69
N ILE A 55 -4.75 -0.32 19.71
CA ILE A 55 -3.78 0.38 20.56
C ILE A 55 -2.85 1.19 19.65
N LEU A 56 -2.96 2.52 19.70
CA LEU A 56 -2.15 3.42 18.89
C LEU A 56 -0.89 3.79 19.64
N THR A 57 0.28 3.44 19.09
CA THR A 57 1.59 3.70 19.71
C THR A 57 2.70 3.85 18.68
N GLY A 58 3.70 4.67 19.00
CA GLY A 58 4.91 4.86 18.18
C GLY A 58 4.84 6.04 17.20
N GLY A 59 3.74 6.78 17.18
CA GLY A 59 3.61 8.07 16.52
C GLY A 59 3.83 9.24 17.49
N LYS A 60 3.95 10.47 16.97
CA LYS A 60 4.20 11.68 17.81
C LYS A 60 3.10 11.99 18.84
N LYS A 61 1.85 11.64 18.52
CA LYS A 61 0.68 11.88 19.37
C LYS A 61 0.07 10.59 19.93
N ASP A 62 0.75 9.47 19.73
CA ASP A 62 0.28 8.17 20.17
C ASP A 62 0.65 7.92 21.64
N LEU A 63 0.13 6.84 22.21
CA LEU A 63 0.48 6.40 23.54
C LEU A 63 2.00 6.18 23.68
N SER A 64 2.54 6.53 24.82
CA SER A 64 3.89 6.15 25.22
C SER A 64 4.04 4.63 25.26
N LEU A 65 5.27 4.15 25.36
CA LEU A 65 5.53 2.71 25.46
C LEU A 65 4.88 2.09 26.70
N LEU A 66 4.96 2.77 27.84
CA LEU A 66 4.41 2.29 29.11
C LEU A 66 2.88 2.25 29.12
N GLU A 67 2.24 3.29 28.59
CA GLU A 67 0.78 3.34 28.48
C GLU A 67 0.26 2.27 27.52
N ALA A 68 0.92 2.08 26.37
CA ALA A 68 0.58 1.03 25.41
C ALA A 68 0.77 -0.36 26.03
N ALA A 69 1.85 -0.60 26.77
CA ALA A 69 2.09 -1.86 27.48
C ALA A 69 1.01 -2.13 28.53
N SER A 70 0.64 -1.10 29.31
CA SER A 70 -0.44 -1.21 30.31
C SER A 70 -1.78 -1.58 29.66
N LYS A 71 -2.12 -0.96 28.51
CA LYS A 71 -3.33 -1.33 27.75
C LYS A 71 -3.24 -2.75 27.20
N LEU A 72 -2.11 -3.12 26.61
CA LEU A 72 -1.92 -4.45 26.04
C LEU A 72 -2.02 -5.55 27.11
N LYS A 73 -1.49 -5.29 28.33
CA LYS A 73 -1.56 -6.22 29.45
C LYS A 73 -3.01 -6.50 29.90
N LYS A 74 -3.89 -5.51 29.82
CA LYS A 74 -5.32 -5.67 30.13
C LYS A 74 -6.02 -6.57 29.12
N GLU A 75 -5.54 -6.62 27.89
CA GLU A 75 -6.07 -7.47 26.82
C GLU A 75 -5.74 -8.96 26.97
N LYS A 76 -4.82 -9.34 27.88
CA LYS A 76 -4.43 -10.73 28.20
C LYS A 76 -4.10 -11.53 26.93
N ILE A 77 -3.13 -11.03 26.16
CA ILE A 77 -2.77 -11.59 24.84
C ILE A 77 -2.12 -12.95 25.00
N ASP A 78 -2.69 -13.94 24.29
CA ASP A 78 -2.11 -15.28 24.21
C ASP A 78 -1.02 -15.37 23.14
N VAL A 79 -1.25 -14.77 21.96
CA VAL A 79 -0.30 -14.74 20.83
C VAL A 79 -0.17 -13.33 20.29
N ALA A 80 1.07 -12.84 20.19
CA ALA A 80 1.42 -11.60 19.54
C ALA A 80 2.22 -11.88 18.26
N VAL A 81 1.73 -11.43 17.10
CA VAL A 81 2.44 -11.50 15.81
C VAL A 81 3.01 -10.13 15.49
N LEU A 82 4.35 -10.05 15.42
CA LEU A 82 5.09 -8.82 15.29
C LEU A 82 5.61 -8.65 13.85
N PHE A 83 4.82 -8.04 12.98
CA PHE A 83 5.26 -7.72 11.62
C PHE A 83 6.39 -6.67 11.56
N PRO A 84 6.43 -5.63 12.43
CA PRO A 84 7.58 -4.72 12.46
C PRO A 84 8.83 -5.42 12.98
N ASN A 85 9.97 -5.16 12.35
CA ASN A 85 11.28 -5.66 12.77
C ASN A 85 11.99 -4.73 13.78
N SER A 86 11.26 -4.04 14.65
CA SER A 86 11.85 -3.10 15.61
C SER A 86 12.02 -3.70 17.00
N PHE A 87 13.10 -3.30 17.72
CA PHE A 87 13.29 -3.62 19.14
C PHE A 87 12.10 -3.17 19.98
N ARG A 88 11.56 -1.96 19.71
CA ARG A 88 10.39 -1.40 20.40
C ARG A 88 9.17 -2.32 20.35
N ALA A 89 8.90 -2.98 19.20
CA ALA A 89 7.77 -3.88 19.08
C ALA A 89 7.93 -5.13 19.97
N GLY A 90 9.12 -5.72 19.99
CA GLY A 90 9.43 -6.84 20.91
C GLY A 90 9.31 -6.44 22.37
N LEU A 91 9.90 -5.30 22.75
CA LEU A 91 9.83 -4.79 24.11
C LEU A 91 8.38 -4.50 24.54
N LEU A 92 7.55 -3.93 23.66
CA LEU A 92 6.14 -3.68 23.95
C LEU A 92 5.36 -4.99 24.17
N ALA A 93 5.58 -6.01 23.36
CA ALA A 93 4.95 -7.31 23.53
C ALA A 93 5.35 -7.97 24.86
N TRP A 94 6.64 -7.90 25.21
CA TRP A 94 7.16 -8.42 26.48
C TRP A 94 6.59 -7.66 27.69
N MET A 95 6.65 -6.33 27.70
CA MET A 95 6.09 -5.50 28.78
C MET A 95 4.56 -5.63 28.89
N GLY A 96 3.90 -5.85 27.77
CA GLY A 96 2.45 -6.10 27.66
C GLY A 96 2.04 -7.49 28.16
N GLY A 97 2.99 -8.34 28.56
CA GLY A 97 2.72 -9.68 29.10
C GLY A 97 2.13 -10.64 28.08
N CYS A 98 2.46 -10.50 26.80
CA CYS A 98 2.05 -11.45 25.78
C CYS A 98 2.69 -12.82 26.06
N LYS A 99 1.88 -13.89 26.13
CA LYS A 99 2.36 -15.24 26.50
C LYS A 99 3.30 -15.83 25.43
N ARG A 100 2.99 -15.60 24.16
CA ARG A 100 3.79 -16.02 23.02
C ARG A 100 3.97 -14.84 22.07
N SER A 101 5.20 -14.53 21.67
CA SER A 101 5.53 -13.47 20.73
C SER A 101 6.35 -14.01 19.56
N ILE A 102 5.87 -13.76 18.33
CA ILE A 102 6.39 -14.31 17.08
C ILE A 102 6.91 -13.17 16.21
N GLY A 103 8.16 -13.27 15.72
CA GLY A 103 8.75 -12.24 14.89
C GLY A 103 10.11 -12.63 14.31
N PHE A 104 10.62 -11.84 13.37
CA PHE A 104 11.97 -12.05 12.85
C PHE A 104 13.04 -11.56 13.82
N ASN A 105 14.14 -12.32 13.92
CA ASN A 105 15.33 -11.94 14.70
C ASN A 105 16.09 -10.81 13.98
N ARG A 106 15.75 -9.56 14.32
CA ARG A 106 16.39 -8.35 13.80
C ARG A 106 16.65 -7.38 14.96
N TYR A 107 17.69 -6.56 14.85
CA TYR A 107 17.97 -5.47 15.79
C TYR A 107 18.07 -5.94 17.26
N PHE A 108 18.75 -7.07 17.51
CA PHE A 108 19.04 -7.63 18.85
C PHE A 108 17.81 -7.97 19.70
N ARG A 109 16.65 -8.26 19.08
CA ARG A 109 15.39 -8.53 19.81
C ARG A 109 15.08 -10.02 20.03
N LYS A 110 16.00 -10.95 19.70
CA LYS A 110 15.78 -12.40 19.78
C LYS A 110 15.23 -12.83 21.14
N TRP A 111 15.81 -12.33 22.21
CA TRP A 111 15.44 -12.67 23.60
C TRP A 111 14.06 -12.11 24.03
N LEU A 112 13.46 -11.20 23.28
CA LEU A 112 12.10 -10.68 23.48
C LEU A 112 11.04 -11.51 22.74
N LEU A 113 11.45 -12.49 21.95
CA LEU A 113 10.56 -13.30 21.13
C LEU A 113 10.52 -14.74 21.65
N SER A 114 9.31 -15.32 21.74
CA SER A 114 9.13 -16.75 22.02
C SER A 114 9.51 -17.60 20.80
N ASP A 115 9.08 -17.15 19.62
CA ASP A 115 9.42 -17.77 18.34
C ASP A 115 10.13 -16.72 17.46
N SER A 116 11.41 -16.93 17.21
CA SER A 116 12.21 -16.04 16.39
C SER A 116 12.57 -16.71 15.06
N LEU A 117 12.21 -16.05 13.95
CA LEU A 117 12.57 -16.46 12.59
C LEU A 117 13.81 -15.70 12.14
N GLU A 118 14.63 -16.35 11.32
CA GLU A 118 15.76 -15.69 10.68
C GLU A 118 15.35 -15.17 9.29
N SER A 119 15.78 -13.95 8.96
CA SER A 119 15.57 -13.41 7.61
C SER A 119 16.56 -14.05 6.63
N PRO A 120 16.18 -14.33 5.37
CA PRO A 120 17.09 -14.86 4.36
C PRO A 120 18.32 -13.98 4.18
N GLN A 121 19.50 -14.60 4.20
CA GLN A 121 20.79 -13.95 4.00
C GLN A 121 21.61 -14.72 2.97
N ASN A 122 22.47 -14.02 2.22
CA ASN A 122 23.45 -14.65 1.35
C ASN A 122 24.67 -15.15 2.16
N ALA A 123 25.62 -15.81 1.49
CA ALA A 123 26.84 -16.32 2.10
C ALA A 123 27.71 -15.24 2.79
N LYS A 124 27.51 -13.96 2.47
CA LYS A 124 28.20 -12.81 3.06
C LYS A 124 27.45 -12.21 4.26
N GLY A 125 26.27 -12.76 4.65
CA GLY A 125 25.43 -12.23 5.72
C GLY A 125 24.58 -11.02 5.31
N GLU A 126 24.52 -10.68 4.03
CA GLU A 126 23.68 -9.61 3.51
C GLU A 126 22.26 -10.11 3.27
N PHE A 127 21.25 -9.30 3.59
CA PHE A 127 19.86 -9.69 3.38
C PHE A 127 19.54 -9.80 1.90
N ILE A 128 18.97 -10.95 1.52
CA ILE A 128 18.49 -11.19 0.15
C ILE A 128 17.18 -10.44 -0.03
N PRO A 129 17.03 -9.63 -1.10
CA PRO A 129 15.74 -9.06 -1.46
C PRO A 129 14.68 -10.14 -1.59
N SER A 130 13.64 -10.04 -0.77
CA SER A 130 12.51 -10.97 -0.77
C SER A 130 11.23 -10.21 -0.49
N PRO A 131 10.08 -10.63 -1.06
CA PRO A 131 8.81 -9.96 -0.87
C PRO A 131 8.40 -9.89 0.60
N ALA A 132 8.05 -8.69 1.07
CA ALA A 132 7.63 -8.51 2.45
C ALA A 132 6.38 -9.33 2.80
N ILE A 133 5.50 -9.55 1.84
CA ILE A 133 4.29 -10.39 1.99
C ILE A 133 4.63 -11.83 2.37
N ASP A 134 5.72 -12.41 1.83
CA ASP A 134 6.18 -13.76 2.20
C ASP A 134 6.60 -13.82 3.67
N SER A 135 7.33 -12.80 4.13
CA SER A 135 7.73 -12.70 5.52
C SER A 135 6.52 -12.62 6.46
N TYR A 136 5.50 -11.85 6.10
CA TYR A 136 4.28 -11.75 6.91
C TYR A 136 3.50 -13.05 6.92
N ASN A 137 3.41 -13.74 5.79
CA ASN A 137 2.77 -15.05 5.68
C ASN A 137 3.49 -16.11 6.52
N GLN A 138 4.83 -16.12 6.54
CA GLN A 138 5.61 -17.01 7.39
C GLN A 138 5.28 -16.81 8.88
N LEU A 139 5.17 -15.57 9.35
CA LEU A 139 4.81 -15.29 10.75
C LEU A 139 3.41 -15.81 11.11
N ALA A 140 2.45 -15.69 10.18
CA ALA A 140 1.12 -16.24 10.39
C ALA A 140 1.11 -17.77 10.45
N MET A 141 1.89 -18.43 9.59
CA MET A 141 2.03 -19.90 9.60
C MET A 141 2.69 -20.41 10.89
N VAL A 142 3.72 -19.71 11.42
CA VAL A 142 4.32 -20.05 12.71
C VAL A 142 3.33 -19.86 13.85
N ALA A 143 2.40 -18.91 13.73
CA ALA A 143 1.31 -18.74 14.71
C ALA A 143 0.24 -19.86 14.62
N GLY A 144 0.30 -20.73 13.62
CA GLY A 144 -0.59 -21.87 13.41
C GLY A 144 -1.58 -21.72 12.28
N ALA A 145 -1.67 -20.55 11.62
CA ALA A 145 -2.57 -20.35 10.50
C ALA A 145 -2.14 -21.18 9.27
N PRO A 146 -3.07 -21.61 8.42
CA PRO A 146 -2.74 -22.22 7.13
C PRO A 146 -2.05 -21.20 6.23
N ASN A 147 -1.49 -21.66 5.08
CA ASN A 147 -0.88 -20.76 4.11
C ASN A 147 -1.86 -19.63 3.70
N PRO A 148 -1.53 -18.34 3.98
CA PRO A 148 -2.45 -17.24 3.74
C PRO A 148 -2.73 -16.94 2.26
N GLY A 149 -1.84 -17.38 1.35
CA GLY A 149 -1.82 -16.95 -0.05
C GLY A 149 -1.41 -15.49 -0.19
N TYR A 150 -1.69 -14.88 -1.34
CA TYR A 150 -1.20 -13.55 -1.68
C TYR A 150 -2.32 -12.52 -1.93
N GLU A 151 -3.58 -12.92 -1.79
CA GLU A 151 -4.70 -12.00 -1.96
C GLU A 151 -4.78 -11.01 -0.81
N MET A 152 -4.33 -9.78 -1.07
CA MET A 152 -4.51 -8.65 -0.17
C MET A 152 -5.98 -8.22 -0.14
N GLN A 153 -6.41 -7.65 0.99
CA GLN A 153 -7.79 -7.21 1.15
C GLN A 153 -7.85 -5.91 1.96
N LEU A 154 -8.56 -4.94 1.43
CA LEU A 154 -8.90 -3.70 2.11
C LEU A 154 -10.41 -3.49 2.13
N PHE A 155 -10.86 -2.69 3.06
CA PHE A 155 -12.24 -2.29 3.22
C PHE A 155 -12.33 -0.77 3.17
N THR A 156 -13.50 -0.27 2.84
CA THR A 156 -13.83 1.15 2.88
C THR A 156 -15.00 1.35 3.83
N SER A 157 -15.00 2.41 4.60
CA SER A 157 -16.14 2.82 5.40
C SER A 157 -17.16 3.58 4.54
N THR A 158 -18.41 3.69 5.01
CA THR A 158 -19.44 4.49 4.34
C THR A 158 -19.00 5.93 4.11
N VAL A 159 -18.32 6.54 5.09
CA VAL A 159 -17.81 7.91 4.97
C VAL A 159 -16.77 8.02 3.84
N GLU A 160 -15.86 7.06 3.72
CA GLU A 160 -14.85 7.04 2.64
C GLU A 160 -15.49 6.88 1.27
N GLU A 161 -16.53 6.04 1.15
CA GLU A 161 -17.29 5.87 -0.10
C GLU A 161 -18.03 7.17 -0.47
N GLU A 162 -18.67 7.83 0.49
CA GLU A 162 -19.33 9.10 0.26
C GLU A 162 -18.37 10.20 -0.20
N MET A 163 -17.17 10.27 0.40
CA MET A 163 -16.11 11.19 -0.04
C MET A 163 -15.69 10.90 -1.50
N ALA A 164 -15.53 9.65 -1.88
CA ALA A 164 -15.20 9.29 -3.26
C ALA A 164 -16.36 9.63 -4.22
N GLU A 165 -17.62 9.45 -3.81
CA GLU A 165 -18.78 9.88 -4.60
C GLU A 165 -18.80 11.41 -4.81
N GLN A 166 -18.41 12.20 -3.80
CA GLN A 166 -18.28 13.65 -3.94
C GLN A 166 -17.21 14.01 -4.98
N VAL A 167 -16.05 13.33 -4.97
CA VAL A 167 -15.00 13.50 -6.00
C VAL A 167 -15.55 13.20 -7.39
N TRP A 168 -16.25 12.06 -7.57
CA TRP A 168 -16.80 11.66 -8.86
C TRP A 168 -17.84 12.65 -9.40
N ARG A 169 -18.67 13.21 -8.52
CA ARG A 169 -19.63 14.26 -8.89
C ARG A 169 -18.93 15.58 -9.28
N PHE A 170 -18.00 16.04 -8.45
CA PHE A 170 -17.25 17.27 -8.70
C PHE A 170 -16.47 17.19 -10.03
N ALA A 171 -15.86 16.05 -10.30
CA ALA A 171 -15.04 15.81 -11.48
C ALA A 171 -15.86 15.46 -12.74
N ALA A 172 -17.20 15.34 -12.64
CA ALA A 172 -18.06 14.86 -13.71
C ALA A 172 -17.60 13.51 -14.32
N PHE A 173 -17.14 12.60 -13.47
CA PHE A 173 -16.61 11.30 -13.91
C PHE A 173 -17.70 10.25 -14.17
N LYS A 174 -18.95 10.53 -13.81
CA LYS A 174 -20.07 9.59 -13.99
C LYS A 174 -20.27 9.23 -15.47
N ASP A 175 -20.04 10.20 -16.36
CA ASP A 175 -20.26 10.03 -17.81
C ASP A 175 -18.98 9.60 -18.56
N LYS A 176 -17.92 9.29 -17.82
CA LYS A 176 -16.68 8.81 -18.43
C LYS A 176 -16.70 7.28 -18.57
N PRO A 177 -16.23 6.74 -19.68
CA PRO A 177 -16.17 5.28 -19.88
C PRO A 177 -15.21 4.62 -18.88
N GLU A 178 -14.15 5.33 -18.52
CA GLU A 178 -13.10 4.87 -17.60
C GLU A 178 -12.58 6.06 -16.80
N VAL A 179 -12.22 5.81 -15.53
CA VAL A 179 -11.48 6.78 -14.69
C VAL A 179 -10.14 6.18 -14.31
N ILE A 180 -9.07 6.91 -14.61
CA ILE A 180 -7.70 6.49 -14.38
C ILE A 180 -7.11 7.38 -13.27
N CYS A 181 -6.64 6.73 -12.20
CA CYS A 181 -5.94 7.42 -11.13
C CYS A 181 -4.45 7.51 -11.44
N LEU A 182 -3.87 8.69 -11.31
CA LEU A 182 -2.43 8.94 -11.40
C LEU A 182 -1.91 9.32 -10.01
N ASN A 183 -0.99 8.54 -9.46
CA ASN A 183 -0.39 8.82 -8.15
C ASN A 183 1.09 9.18 -8.31
N PRO A 184 1.43 10.49 -8.39
CA PRO A 184 2.78 10.95 -8.64
C PRO A 184 3.66 10.97 -7.39
N GLY A 185 3.07 10.86 -6.19
CA GLY A 185 3.75 11.01 -4.93
C GLY A 185 4.66 9.84 -4.55
N ALA A 186 5.65 10.10 -3.70
CA ALA A 186 6.54 9.08 -3.16
C ALA A 186 7.09 9.48 -1.78
N ALA A 187 6.58 8.87 -0.73
CA ALA A 187 7.03 9.13 0.65
C ALA A 187 8.49 8.74 0.92
N PHE A 188 9.07 7.86 0.13
CA PHE A 188 10.46 7.44 0.26
C PHE A 188 11.45 8.57 -0.04
N GLY A 189 11.21 9.33 -1.13
CA GLY A 189 12.07 10.45 -1.52
C GLY A 189 11.94 10.82 -3.00
N ALA A 190 12.54 11.96 -3.36
CA ALA A 190 12.45 12.55 -4.70
C ALA A 190 12.99 11.64 -5.82
N SER A 191 13.86 10.69 -5.50
CA SER A 191 14.41 9.73 -6.47
C SER A 191 13.38 8.77 -7.06
N LYS A 192 12.18 8.64 -6.48
CA LYS A 192 11.08 7.84 -7.02
C LYS A 192 10.12 8.65 -7.90
N LEU A 193 10.25 9.97 -7.94
CA LEU A 193 9.30 10.82 -8.66
C LEU A 193 9.50 10.69 -10.18
N TRP A 194 8.44 10.36 -10.88
CA TRP A 194 8.37 10.45 -12.34
C TRP A 194 8.13 11.91 -12.77
N PRO A 195 8.70 12.39 -13.88
CA PRO A 195 8.51 13.78 -14.29
C PRO A 195 7.03 14.17 -14.42
N ALA A 196 6.67 15.36 -13.95
CA ALA A 196 5.31 15.88 -14.04
C ALA A 196 4.82 15.99 -15.50
N GLU A 197 5.71 16.35 -16.40
CA GLU A 197 5.50 16.44 -17.84
C GLU A 197 5.16 15.08 -18.45
N HIS A 198 5.76 14.00 -17.93
CA HIS A 198 5.49 12.63 -18.37
C HIS A 198 4.08 12.19 -17.91
N PHE A 199 3.69 12.47 -16.65
CA PHE A 199 2.31 12.23 -16.19
C PHE A 199 1.31 12.99 -17.04
N ALA A 200 1.58 14.25 -17.36
CA ALA A 200 0.70 15.08 -18.17
C ALA A 200 0.57 14.57 -19.62
N SER A 201 1.70 14.14 -20.21
CA SER A 201 1.70 13.55 -21.56
C SER A 201 0.89 12.25 -21.60
N LEU A 202 1.11 11.34 -20.64
CA LEU A 202 0.34 10.10 -20.49
C LEU A 202 -1.16 10.40 -20.37
N ALA A 203 -1.52 11.34 -19.49
CA ALA A 203 -2.92 11.70 -19.24
C ALA A 203 -3.62 12.21 -20.51
N ARG A 204 -2.97 13.10 -21.28
CA ARG A 204 -3.53 13.61 -22.54
C ARG A 204 -3.78 12.48 -23.55
N GLU A 205 -2.86 11.53 -23.67
CA GLU A 205 -3.04 10.39 -24.57
C GLU A 205 -4.17 9.45 -24.10
N LEU A 206 -4.30 9.18 -22.80
CA LEU A 206 -5.41 8.39 -22.26
C LEU A 206 -6.76 9.08 -22.50
N ILE A 207 -6.85 10.40 -22.33
CA ILE A 207 -8.05 11.16 -22.65
C ILE A 207 -8.37 11.07 -24.15
N ARG A 208 -7.38 11.28 -25.01
CA ARG A 208 -7.55 11.26 -26.47
C ARG A 208 -7.97 9.90 -27.01
N LEU A 209 -7.36 8.82 -26.52
CA LEU A 209 -7.57 7.47 -27.03
C LEU A 209 -8.81 6.78 -26.42
N ARG A 210 -9.11 7.06 -25.15
CA ARG A 210 -10.10 6.32 -24.37
C ARG A 210 -11.28 7.18 -23.89
N GLY A 211 -11.25 8.49 -24.08
CA GLY A 211 -12.23 9.39 -23.47
C GLY A 211 -12.19 9.40 -21.94
N ALA A 212 -11.08 8.96 -21.35
CA ALA A 212 -10.95 8.70 -19.92
C ALA A 212 -11.09 9.97 -19.07
N GLY A 213 -11.61 9.80 -17.85
CA GLY A 213 -11.44 10.77 -16.76
C GLY A 213 -10.09 10.52 -16.08
N ILE A 214 -9.39 11.57 -15.74
CA ILE A 214 -8.09 11.49 -15.05
C ILE A 214 -8.20 12.11 -13.66
N LEU A 215 -7.90 11.32 -12.63
CA LEU A 215 -7.82 11.79 -11.26
C LEU A 215 -6.36 11.78 -10.79
N VAL A 216 -5.76 12.96 -10.64
CA VAL A 216 -4.42 13.09 -10.05
C VAL A 216 -4.55 13.05 -8.54
N MET A 217 -3.97 12.01 -7.95
CA MET A 217 -4.02 11.76 -6.52
C MET A 217 -2.85 12.42 -5.79
N CYS A 218 -3.04 12.76 -4.53
CA CYS A 218 -1.98 13.29 -3.69
C CYS A 218 -2.31 13.12 -2.20
N GLY A 219 -1.26 13.10 -1.39
CA GLY A 219 -1.35 13.43 0.02
C GLY A 219 -1.15 14.93 0.27
N PRO A 220 -1.34 15.41 1.53
CA PRO A 220 -1.23 16.84 1.85
C PRO A 220 0.10 17.50 1.46
N LYS A 221 1.20 16.73 1.46
CA LYS A 221 2.54 17.24 1.10
C LYS A 221 2.82 17.24 -0.39
N GLU A 222 1.94 16.71 -1.20
CA GLU A 222 2.10 16.48 -2.63
C GLU A 222 1.10 17.30 -3.45
N SER A 223 0.30 18.16 -2.78
CA SER A 223 -0.77 18.96 -3.39
C SER A 223 -0.25 19.87 -4.51
N GLU A 224 0.89 20.52 -4.31
CA GLU A 224 1.50 21.38 -5.32
C GLU A 224 1.90 20.61 -6.58
N LEU A 225 2.51 19.43 -6.41
CA LEU A 225 2.88 18.55 -7.54
C LEU A 225 1.64 18.11 -8.33
N ALA A 226 0.58 17.71 -7.63
CA ALA A 226 -0.65 17.24 -8.26
C ALA A 226 -1.37 18.38 -9.02
N LEU A 227 -1.45 19.57 -8.44
CA LEU A 227 -1.99 20.77 -9.11
C LEU A 227 -1.17 21.13 -10.35
N ARG A 228 0.17 21.09 -10.26
CA ARG A 228 1.06 21.31 -11.41
C ARG A 228 0.77 20.31 -12.53
N ILE A 229 0.67 19.02 -12.23
CA ILE A 229 0.37 17.98 -13.24
C ILE A 229 -0.98 18.26 -13.89
N THR A 230 -2.02 18.56 -13.11
CA THR A 230 -3.36 18.86 -13.64
C THR A 230 -3.34 20.09 -14.54
N SER A 231 -2.62 21.15 -14.15
CA SER A 231 -2.41 22.33 -14.99
C SER A 231 -1.69 22.00 -16.29
N LEU A 232 -0.65 21.15 -16.25
CA LEU A 232 0.09 20.70 -17.45
C LEU A 232 -0.79 19.84 -18.38
N ILE A 233 -1.73 19.05 -17.83
CA ILE A 233 -2.70 18.30 -18.66
C ILE A 233 -3.58 19.27 -19.42
N GLY A 234 -4.09 20.33 -18.79
CA GLY A 234 -4.86 21.39 -19.42
C GLY A 234 -6.18 20.92 -20.06
N HIS A 235 -6.83 19.89 -19.51
CA HIS A 235 -8.03 19.31 -20.10
C HIS A 235 -9.17 19.16 -19.05
N PRO A 236 -10.46 19.46 -19.40
CA PRO A 236 -11.57 19.41 -18.45
C PRO A 236 -11.87 18.01 -17.88
N SER A 237 -11.42 16.94 -18.53
CA SER A 237 -11.53 15.57 -18.03
C SER A 237 -10.47 15.21 -16.99
N ALA A 238 -9.56 16.13 -16.66
CA ALA A 238 -8.55 15.92 -15.61
C ALA A 238 -8.86 16.77 -14.37
N ARG A 239 -8.80 16.15 -13.20
CA ARG A 239 -8.98 16.77 -11.90
C ARG A 239 -7.92 16.28 -10.90
N CYS A 240 -7.75 17.02 -9.83
CA CYS A 240 -6.80 16.73 -8.78
C CYS A 240 -7.49 16.73 -7.41
N LEU A 241 -7.13 15.82 -6.53
CA LEU A 241 -7.68 15.77 -5.17
C LEU A 241 -7.37 17.03 -4.33
N ALA A 242 -6.38 17.83 -4.73
CA ALA A 242 -6.04 19.08 -4.04
C ALA A 242 -6.79 20.31 -4.56
N GLU A 243 -7.72 20.17 -5.51
CA GLU A 243 -8.51 21.29 -6.01
C GLU A 243 -9.48 21.81 -4.94
N PRO A 244 -9.73 23.16 -4.89
CA PRO A 244 -10.76 23.72 -4.03
C PRO A 244 -12.14 23.08 -4.32
N GLY A 245 -12.85 22.70 -3.26
CA GLY A 245 -14.15 22.01 -3.37
C GLY A 245 -14.07 20.49 -3.35
N MET A 246 -12.88 19.91 -3.41
CA MET A 246 -12.67 18.48 -3.15
C MET A 246 -12.76 18.18 -1.65
N PRO A 247 -13.10 16.93 -1.25
CA PRO A 247 -13.03 16.50 0.15
C PRO A 247 -11.61 16.59 0.72
N ASP A 248 -11.51 16.65 2.05
CA ASP A 248 -10.22 16.70 2.74
C ASP A 248 -9.34 15.49 2.40
N LEU A 249 -8.06 15.79 2.13
CA LEU A 249 -7.08 14.76 1.76
C LEU A 249 -6.87 13.78 2.92
N SER A 250 -7.10 12.50 2.65
CA SER A 250 -6.92 11.43 3.62
C SER A 250 -6.53 10.12 2.93
N LEU A 251 -5.99 9.18 3.71
CA LEU A 251 -5.75 7.82 3.21
C LEU A 251 -7.06 7.12 2.84
N GLY A 252 -8.13 7.38 3.59
CA GLY A 252 -9.45 6.83 3.32
C GLY A 252 -10.01 7.31 1.98
N LEU A 253 -9.91 8.62 1.69
CA LEU A 253 -10.28 9.17 0.39
C LEU A 253 -9.48 8.53 -0.75
N SER A 254 -8.16 8.45 -0.61
CA SER A 254 -7.29 7.83 -1.62
C SER A 254 -7.66 6.36 -1.86
N LYS A 255 -7.91 5.62 -0.79
CA LYS A 255 -8.33 4.22 -0.83
C LYS A 255 -9.66 4.04 -1.57
N ALA A 256 -10.67 4.84 -1.26
CA ALA A 256 -11.98 4.78 -1.89
C ALA A 256 -11.95 5.21 -3.37
N CYS A 257 -11.16 6.24 -3.72
CA CYS A 257 -10.97 6.63 -5.13
C CYS A 257 -10.31 5.52 -5.94
N ILE A 258 -9.27 4.85 -5.41
CA ILE A 258 -8.62 3.72 -6.09
C ILE A 258 -9.59 2.54 -6.24
N LYS A 259 -10.42 2.26 -5.25
CA LYS A 259 -11.46 1.22 -5.36
C LYS A 259 -12.42 1.48 -6.53
N LYS A 260 -12.71 2.75 -6.85
CA LYS A 260 -13.62 3.13 -7.94
C LYS A 260 -12.95 3.21 -9.32
N CYS A 261 -11.64 3.44 -9.42
CA CYS A 261 -10.95 3.60 -10.71
C CYS A 261 -10.83 2.28 -11.49
N GLN A 262 -10.56 2.39 -12.78
CA GLN A 262 -10.33 1.27 -13.70
C GLN A 262 -8.83 0.92 -13.81
N LEU A 263 -7.95 1.89 -13.61
CA LEU A 263 -6.50 1.72 -13.66
C LEU A 263 -5.83 2.69 -12.67
N LEU A 264 -4.80 2.22 -11.98
CA LEU A 264 -3.88 3.08 -11.26
C LEU A 264 -2.52 3.10 -11.98
N VAL A 265 -2.00 4.29 -12.28
CA VAL A 265 -0.58 4.49 -12.65
C VAL A 265 0.11 5.20 -11.49
N THR A 266 1.15 4.61 -10.96
CA THR A 266 1.76 5.09 -9.71
C THR A 266 3.28 4.90 -9.70
N THR A 267 3.99 5.74 -8.98
CA THR A 267 5.35 5.43 -8.54
C THR A 267 5.33 4.26 -7.54
N ASP A 268 6.49 3.66 -7.25
CA ASP A 268 6.62 2.65 -6.19
C ASP A 268 6.30 3.27 -4.81
N SER A 269 5.03 3.22 -4.43
CA SER A 269 4.49 3.85 -3.22
C SER A 269 3.27 3.09 -2.66
N GLY A 270 2.80 3.47 -1.46
CA GLY A 270 1.70 2.80 -0.76
C GLY A 270 0.42 2.56 -1.59
N PRO A 271 -0.07 3.53 -2.36
CA PRO A 271 -1.28 3.40 -3.18
C PRO A 271 -1.29 2.22 -4.18
N ARG A 272 -0.13 1.76 -4.70
CA ARG A 272 -0.08 0.57 -5.56
C ARG A 272 -0.68 -0.66 -4.86
N HIS A 273 -0.41 -0.83 -3.58
CA HIS A 273 -0.93 -1.94 -2.79
C HIS A 273 -2.44 -1.82 -2.52
N PHE A 274 -3.00 -0.59 -2.50
CA PHE A 274 -4.46 -0.41 -2.44
C PHE A 274 -5.14 -0.96 -3.69
N ALA A 275 -4.59 -0.62 -4.86
CA ALA A 275 -5.12 -1.13 -6.12
C ALA A 275 -5.05 -2.66 -6.18
N ALA A 276 -3.94 -3.26 -5.78
CA ALA A 276 -3.79 -4.70 -5.70
C ALA A 276 -4.80 -5.34 -4.73
N ALA A 277 -5.03 -4.72 -3.54
CA ALA A 277 -6.00 -5.20 -2.57
C ALA A 277 -7.47 -5.08 -3.02
N PHE A 278 -7.78 -4.15 -3.94
CA PHE A 278 -9.08 -4.05 -4.61
C PHE A 278 -9.13 -4.76 -5.97
N ASN A 279 -8.12 -5.56 -6.28
CA ASN A 279 -7.99 -6.32 -7.54
C ASN A 279 -8.08 -5.44 -8.80
N LYS A 280 -7.53 -4.20 -8.72
CA LYS A 280 -7.49 -3.24 -9.81
C LYS A 280 -6.21 -3.39 -10.64
N PRO A 281 -6.25 -3.11 -11.95
CA PRO A 281 -5.05 -2.99 -12.77
C PRO A 281 -4.12 -1.89 -12.25
N VAL A 282 -2.80 -2.17 -12.28
CA VAL A 282 -1.77 -1.25 -11.79
C VAL A 282 -0.58 -1.21 -12.75
N VAL A 283 -0.14 -0.02 -13.12
CA VAL A 283 1.18 0.20 -13.69
C VAL A 283 2.05 0.89 -12.66
N SER A 284 3.08 0.19 -12.21
CA SER A 284 3.99 0.66 -11.16
C SER A 284 5.34 1.06 -11.75
N LEU A 285 5.74 2.32 -11.49
CA LEU A 285 6.96 2.92 -12.01
C LEU A 285 8.07 2.81 -10.96
N PHE A 286 9.08 2.02 -11.26
CA PHE A 286 10.24 1.79 -10.40
C PHE A 286 11.46 2.51 -10.92
N GLY A 287 12.15 3.22 -10.02
CA GLY A 287 13.43 3.85 -10.28
C GLY A 287 14.53 3.25 -9.40
N PRO A 288 14.80 3.85 -8.22
CA PRO A 288 15.95 3.50 -7.38
C PRO A 288 15.79 2.23 -6.55
N THR A 289 14.59 1.66 -6.47
CA THR A 289 14.26 0.58 -5.53
C THR A 289 14.15 -0.78 -6.21
N HIS A 290 14.46 -1.83 -5.47
CA HIS A 290 14.26 -3.21 -5.89
C HIS A 290 12.77 -3.57 -5.94
N ILE A 291 12.30 -4.12 -7.06
CA ILE A 291 10.93 -4.62 -7.23
C ILE A 291 10.68 -5.76 -6.23
N GLU A 292 11.68 -6.61 -6.04
CA GLU A 292 11.60 -7.84 -5.26
C GLU A 292 11.21 -7.59 -3.79
N TRP A 293 11.57 -6.43 -3.20
CA TRP A 293 11.19 -6.11 -1.82
C TRP A 293 9.68 -5.95 -1.60
N THR A 294 8.99 -5.52 -2.64
CA THR A 294 7.58 -5.12 -2.56
C THR A 294 6.70 -5.83 -3.57
N ASP A 295 7.18 -6.89 -4.19
CA ASP A 295 6.36 -7.75 -5.04
C ASP A 295 5.20 -8.32 -4.22
N THR A 296 4.02 -8.33 -4.82
CA THR A 296 2.77 -8.79 -4.20
C THR A 296 2.15 -9.97 -4.93
N TYR A 297 2.79 -10.42 -6.00
CA TYR A 297 2.26 -11.46 -6.90
C TYR A 297 0.88 -11.11 -7.51
N HIS A 298 0.54 -9.82 -7.54
CA HIS A 298 -0.73 -9.36 -8.10
C HIS A 298 -0.73 -9.48 -9.62
N LYS A 299 -1.60 -10.35 -10.16
CA LYS A 299 -1.62 -10.71 -11.59
C LYS A 299 -1.98 -9.55 -12.53
N LYS A 300 -2.61 -8.49 -12.01
CA LYS A 300 -2.99 -7.29 -12.78
C LYS A 300 -2.02 -6.13 -12.55
N GLU A 301 -0.82 -6.39 -12.06
CA GLU A 301 0.22 -5.38 -11.89
C GLU A 301 1.36 -5.61 -12.87
N ILE A 302 1.77 -4.53 -13.52
CA ILE A 302 2.98 -4.50 -14.36
C ILE A 302 3.95 -3.49 -13.79
N ASN A 303 5.14 -3.96 -13.44
CA ASN A 303 6.23 -3.16 -12.90
C ASN A 303 7.16 -2.73 -14.04
N LEU A 304 7.30 -1.43 -14.25
CA LEU A 304 8.22 -0.85 -15.24
C LEU A 304 9.45 -0.30 -14.54
N GLN A 305 10.63 -0.76 -14.96
CA GLN A 305 11.93 -0.29 -14.46
C GLN A 305 12.95 -0.28 -15.56
N LYS A 306 13.68 0.82 -15.72
CA LYS A 306 14.86 0.89 -16.59
C LYS A 306 16.08 0.30 -15.88
N LYS A 307 16.71 -0.66 -16.52
CA LYS A 307 17.98 -1.27 -16.04
C LYS A 307 19.13 -0.32 -16.36
N LEU A 308 19.71 0.26 -15.32
CA LEU A 308 20.86 1.17 -15.43
C LEU A 308 22.02 0.65 -14.57
N PRO A 309 23.28 0.95 -14.92
CA PRO A 309 24.45 0.52 -14.14
C PRO A 309 24.44 1.02 -12.68
N CYS A 310 23.79 2.16 -12.42
CA CYS A 310 23.67 2.74 -11.08
C CYS A 310 22.50 2.20 -10.24
N GLY A 311 21.66 1.34 -10.79
CA GLY A 311 20.44 0.89 -10.14
C GLY A 311 20.28 -0.61 -9.99
N PRO A 312 19.43 -1.03 -9.04
CA PRO A 312 18.71 -0.27 -8.02
C PRO A 312 19.63 0.25 -6.90
N CYS A 313 19.67 1.57 -6.69
CA CYS A 313 20.65 2.21 -5.78
C CYS A 313 20.12 2.47 -4.35
N GLN A 314 18.82 2.32 -4.09
CA GLN A 314 18.14 2.55 -2.80
C GLN A 314 18.36 3.96 -2.20
N LYS A 315 18.72 4.96 -3.01
CA LYS A 315 18.97 6.33 -2.54
C LYS A 315 17.68 7.15 -2.56
N ARG A 316 17.47 7.96 -1.54
CA ARG A 316 16.29 8.85 -1.42
C ARG A 316 16.35 10.06 -2.35
N VAL A 317 17.56 10.51 -2.67
CA VAL A 317 17.86 11.59 -3.62
C VAL A 317 18.87 11.05 -4.63
N CYS A 318 18.58 11.26 -5.90
CA CYS A 318 19.49 10.85 -6.95
C CYS A 318 20.71 11.79 -7.01
N PRO A 319 21.94 11.27 -6.90
CA PRO A 319 23.15 12.10 -7.04
C PRO A 319 23.55 12.33 -8.50
N LEU A 320 22.82 11.74 -9.45
CA LEU A 320 23.06 11.79 -10.90
C LEU A 320 21.88 12.50 -11.59
N GLU A 321 21.72 12.23 -12.90
CA GLU A 321 20.71 12.88 -13.76
C GLU A 321 19.29 12.31 -13.65
N HIS A 322 19.02 11.40 -12.71
CA HIS A 322 17.72 10.76 -12.48
C HIS A 322 17.18 9.98 -13.70
N GLN A 323 18.07 9.41 -14.48
CA GLN A 323 17.75 8.71 -15.75
C GLN A 323 16.75 7.57 -15.55
N CYS A 324 16.84 6.80 -14.45
CA CYS A 324 15.95 5.67 -14.18
C CYS A 324 14.46 6.04 -14.22
N MET A 325 14.10 7.28 -13.89
CA MET A 325 12.71 7.76 -13.97
C MET A 325 12.46 8.59 -15.24
N LYS A 326 13.44 9.38 -15.69
CA LYS A 326 13.30 10.21 -16.90
C LYS A 326 13.20 9.37 -18.18
N GLU A 327 13.88 8.22 -18.25
CA GLU A 327 13.88 7.34 -19.42
C GLU A 327 12.70 6.33 -19.44
N LEU A 328 11.87 6.29 -18.42
CA LEU A 328 10.57 5.66 -18.50
C LEU A 328 9.64 6.58 -19.30
N MET A 329 9.46 6.28 -20.59
CA MET A 329 8.74 7.16 -21.47
C MET A 329 7.21 7.02 -21.30
N PRO A 330 6.43 8.12 -21.46
CA PRO A 330 4.97 8.08 -21.37
C PRO A 330 4.31 7.06 -22.31
N LEU A 331 4.90 6.83 -23.49
CA LEU A 331 4.38 5.86 -24.46
C LEU A 331 4.54 4.41 -23.99
N ASP A 332 5.64 4.09 -23.29
CA ASP A 332 5.85 2.75 -22.71
C ASP A 332 4.74 2.48 -21.65
N VAL A 333 4.49 3.46 -20.79
CA VAL A 333 3.46 3.40 -19.74
C VAL A 333 2.05 3.34 -20.33
N LEU A 334 1.78 4.12 -21.37
CA LEU A 334 0.51 4.12 -22.10
C LEU A 334 0.19 2.75 -22.70
N SER A 335 1.15 2.17 -23.43
CA SER A 335 0.99 0.86 -24.06
C SER A 335 0.59 -0.22 -23.07
N VAL A 336 1.30 -0.27 -21.94
CA VAL A 336 1.03 -1.22 -20.86
C VAL A 336 -0.32 -0.95 -20.18
N GLY A 337 -0.63 0.33 -19.90
CA GLY A 337 -1.89 0.73 -19.26
C GLY A 337 -3.11 0.39 -20.11
N VAL A 338 -3.05 0.67 -21.43
CA VAL A 338 -4.11 0.31 -22.37
C VAL A 338 -4.30 -1.20 -22.46
N SER A 339 -3.22 -1.97 -22.55
CA SER A 339 -3.30 -3.44 -22.56
C SER A 339 -4.01 -4.00 -21.32
N LEU A 340 -3.70 -3.48 -20.13
CA LEU A 340 -4.37 -3.91 -18.87
C LEU A 340 -5.86 -3.54 -18.87
N LEU A 341 -6.25 -2.38 -19.40
CA LEU A 341 -7.65 -1.96 -19.52
C LEU A 341 -8.42 -2.86 -20.49
N ASP A 342 -7.82 -3.21 -21.64
CA ASP A 342 -8.46 -4.07 -22.64
C ASP A 342 -8.68 -5.49 -22.11
N GLN A 343 -7.70 -6.06 -21.43
CA GLN A 343 -7.82 -7.37 -20.75
C GLN A 343 -8.95 -7.37 -19.71
N GLN A 344 -9.14 -6.26 -18.99
CA GLN A 344 -10.24 -6.14 -18.03
C GLN A 344 -11.61 -6.12 -18.71
N LEU A 345 -11.72 -5.41 -19.84
CA LEU A 345 -12.96 -5.36 -20.64
C LEU A 345 -13.32 -6.71 -21.24
N GLU A 346 -12.34 -7.42 -21.80
CA GLU A 346 -12.54 -8.77 -22.35
C GLU A 346 -13.01 -9.76 -21.28
N THR A 347 -12.36 -9.75 -20.11
CA THR A 347 -12.77 -10.57 -18.95
C THR A 347 -14.20 -10.26 -18.52
N ALA A 348 -14.58 -8.97 -18.46
CA ALA A 348 -15.93 -8.57 -18.07
C ALA A 348 -16.99 -8.97 -19.13
N ARG A 349 -16.66 -8.91 -20.42
CA ARG A 349 -17.53 -9.37 -21.51
C ARG A 349 -17.72 -10.89 -21.46
N PHE A 350 -16.63 -11.65 -21.27
CA PHE A 350 -16.68 -13.09 -21.14
C PHE A 350 -17.58 -13.54 -19.97
N LEU A 351 -17.41 -12.95 -18.79
CA LEU A 351 -18.24 -13.27 -17.62
C LEU A 351 -19.73 -12.97 -17.82
N ARG A 352 -20.09 -11.94 -18.60
CA ARG A 352 -21.48 -11.63 -18.96
C ARG A 352 -22.05 -12.58 -20.01
N SER A 353 -21.23 -13.24 -20.79
CA SER A 353 -21.69 -14.19 -21.83
C SER A 353 -21.92 -15.62 -21.31
N VAL A 354 -21.38 -15.94 -20.12
CA VAL A 354 -21.46 -17.27 -19.49
C VAL A 354 -22.31 -17.34 -18.23
N GLY A 355 -22.87 -16.20 -17.76
CA GLY A 355 -23.80 -16.06 -16.62
C GLY A 355 -25.16 -15.61 -17.06
#